data_02730da2c6af358d7d9420217cb92a79
#
_entry.id   02730da2c6af358d7d9420217cb92a79
#
_cell.length_a   1.000
_cell.length_b   1.000
_cell.length_c   1.000
_cell.angle_alpha   90.00
_cell.angle_beta   90.00
_cell.angle_gamma   90.00
#
_symmetry.space_group_name_H-M   'P 1'
#
loop_
_entity.id
_entity.type
_entity.pdbx_description
1 polymer ?
#
loop_
_entity_poly.entity_id
_entity_poly.type
_entity_poly.pdbx_seq_one_letter_code
_entity_poly.pdbx_strand_id
1 'polypeptide(L)'
;MVALRTAMEKLPAIKALLAAFPKGRLHELYSTLDTLDDLAKRIADTLRDEPPFSVREGEFIRDGFHPEVDRLRGILHGGKGLMTSMEAQEKEKTGIRTLKIGYNKVFGYYIEVSNSFKDQVPDTYIRKQTLVNGERYITQELKNLESDILTASDRVSALEYELFTDLRTELAGQVSRIQASASAVAELDSLCSLASVAVSNGYCRPTVDDSGVLEIHDGRHPVVEKMRPDALFVPNDTYMGEKEGRAAIITGPNMA
;
A
#
# COMPACT_ATOMS: atom_id res chain seq x y z
N MET A 1 1.97 -1.92 3.32
CA MET A 1 3.29 -2.41 2.87
C MET A 1 3.58 -2.06 1.42
N VAL A 2 2.68 -2.26 0.46
CA VAL A 2 2.91 -1.89 -0.96
C VAL A 2 3.22 -0.39 -1.11
N ALA A 3 2.46 0.50 -0.47
CA ALA A 3 2.78 1.94 -0.49
C ALA A 3 4.18 2.27 0.08
N LEU A 4 4.61 1.53 1.11
CA LEU A 4 5.97 1.66 1.65
C LEU A 4 7.02 1.25 0.61
N ARG A 5 6.83 0.13 -0.08
CA ARG A 5 7.68 -0.30 -1.19
C ARG A 5 7.76 0.79 -2.27
N THR A 6 6.62 1.30 -2.71
CA THR A 6 6.57 2.36 -3.75
C THR A 6 7.35 3.61 -3.34
N ALA A 7 7.32 3.97 -2.05
CA ALA A 7 8.12 5.07 -1.53
C ALA A 7 9.63 4.74 -1.54
N MET A 8 10.01 3.54 -1.08
CA MET A 8 11.41 3.08 -1.08
C MET A 8 11.99 3.04 -2.50
N GLU A 9 11.24 2.63 -3.50
CA GLU A 9 11.65 2.58 -4.91
C GLU A 9 12.03 3.96 -5.49
N LYS A 10 11.69 5.07 -4.81
CA LYS A 10 12.11 6.44 -5.20
C LYS A 10 13.43 6.87 -4.56
N LEU A 11 13.85 6.24 -3.48
CA LEU A 11 15.05 6.64 -2.73
C LEU A 11 16.35 6.58 -3.54
N PRO A 12 16.60 5.57 -4.41
CA PRO A 12 17.80 5.54 -5.24
C PRO A 12 17.92 6.76 -6.14
N ALA A 13 16.81 7.22 -6.74
CA ALA A 13 16.83 8.41 -7.61
C ALA A 13 17.14 9.69 -6.81
N ILE A 14 16.56 9.83 -5.61
CA ILE A 14 16.84 10.95 -4.71
C ILE A 14 18.32 10.93 -4.31
N LYS A 15 18.84 9.77 -3.91
CA LYS A 15 20.24 9.62 -3.52
C LYS A 15 21.20 9.97 -4.67
N ALA A 16 20.88 9.55 -5.89
CA ALA A 16 21.68 9.89 -7.07
C ALA A 16 21.77 11.40 -7.33
N LEU A 17 20.67 12.15 -7.12
CA LEU A 17 20.68 13.61 -7.22
C LEU A 17 21.56 14.25 -6.13
N LEU A 18 21.51 13.74 -4.90
CA LEU A 18 22.33 14.24 -3.79
C LEU A 18 23.83 14.00 -4.01
N ALA A 19 24.23 12.99 -4.79
CA ALA A 19 25.63 12.70 -5.10
C ALA A 19 26.37 13.86 -5.79
N ALA A 20 25.66 14.79 -6.43
CA ALA A 20 26.23 15.98 -7.04
C ALA A 20 26.79 17.00 -6.02
N PHE A 21 26.50 16.84 -4.73
CA PHE A 21 26.88 17.76 -3.67
C PHE A 21 27.98 17.14 -2.79
N PRO A 22 29.26 17.47 -3.00
CA PRO A 22 30.38 16.78 -2.34
C PRO A 22 30.63 17.21 -0.89
N LYS A 23 29.92 18.20 -0.37
CA LYS A 23 30.09 18.74 0.99
C LYS A 23 28.83 19.48 1.46
N GLY A 24 28.81 19.78 2.76
CA GLY A 24 27.70 20.51 3.40
C GLY A 24 26.48 19.62 3.70
N ARG A 25 25.37 20.21 4.08
CA ARG A 25 24.19 19.48 4.58
C ARG A 25 23.61 18.47 3.57
N LEU A 26 23.62 18.79 2.28
CA LEU A 26 23.15 17.86 1.25
C LEU A 26 24.03 16.62 1.14
N HIS A 27 25.35 16.74 1.39
CA HIS A 27 26.24 15.58 1.45
C HIS A 27 26.00 14.72 2.71
N GLU A 28 25.70 15.33 3.84
CA GLU A 28 25.32 14.60 5.06
C GLU A 28 24.04 13.81 4.83
N LEU A 29 23.01 14.41 4.17
CA LEU A 29 21.79 13.73 3.78
C LEU A 29 22.07 12.58 2.80
N TYR A 30 22.95 12.78 1.80
CA TYR A 30 23.40 11.70 0.92
C TYR A 30 23.99 10.53 1.69
N SER A 31 24.80 10.80 2.70
CA SER A 31 25.47 9.77 3.50
C SER A 31 24.51 9.03 4.44
N THR A 32 23.50 9.73 4.94
CA THR A 32 22.50 9.17 5.88
C THR A 32 21.39 8.39 5.15
N LEU A 33 21.07 8.79 3.92
CA LEU A 33 19.98 8.19 3.15
C LEU A 33 20.33 6.75 2.75
N ASP A 34 19.66 5.79 3.36
CA ASP A 34 19.67 4.38 2.95
C ASP A 34 18.58 4.16 1.89
N THR A 35 18.91 3.53 0.78
CA THR A 35 17.96 3.29 -0.33
C THR A 35 16.94 2.20 -0.04
N LEU A 36 17.19 1.36 0.97
CA LEU A 36 16.30 0.29 1.42
C LEU A 36 15.90 -0.69 0.31
N ASP A 37 16.78 -0.89 -0.69
CA ASP A 37 16.52 -1.73 -1.86
C ASP A 37 16.23 -3.19 -1.47
N ASP A 38 16.92 -3.67 -0.43
CA ASP A 38 16.70 -4.99 0.15
C ASP A 38 15.26 -5.16 0.67
N LEU A 39 14.75 -4.17 1.38
CA LEU A 39 13.40 -4.19 1.94
C LEU A 39 12.34 -4.00 0.85
N ALA A 40 12.58 -3.10 -0.09
CA ALA A 40 11.69 -2.90 -1.24
C ALA A 40 11.55 -4.19 -2.05
N LYS A 41 12.67 -4.84 -2.34
CA LYS A 41 12.69 -6.14 -3.03
C LYS A 41 11.99 -7.22 -2.21
N ARG A 42 12.25 -7.30 -0.92
CA ARG A 42 11.61 -8.29 -0.03
C ARG A 42 10.09 -8.18 -0.04
N ILE A 43 9.55 -6.95 -0.01
CA ILE A 43 8.10 -6.70 -0.13
C ILE A 43 7.60 -7.10 -1.53
N ALA A 44 8.32 -6.73 -2.59
CA ALA A 44 7.95 -7.03 -3.97
C ALA A 44 7.93 -8.53 -4.26
N ASP A 45 8.90 -9.27 -3.73
CA ASP A 45 8.98 -10.73 -3.89
C ASP A 45 7.83 -11.45 -3.15
N THR A 46 7.40 -10.91 -2.01
CA THR A 46 6.40 -11.56 -1.14
C THR A 46 4.96 -11.20 -1.50
N LEU A 47 4.68 -9.93 -1.79
CA LEU A 47 3.31 -9.45 -1.99
C LEU A 47 3.01 -9.22 -3.48
N ARG A 48 1.75 -9.41 -3.86
CA ARG A 48 1.24 -8.97 -5.16
C ARG A 48 1.34 -7.44 -5.29
N ASP A 49 1.42 -6.94 -6.52
CA ASP A 49 1.50 -5.50 -6.78
C ASP A 49 0.19 -4.78 -6.40
N GLU A 50 -0.92 -5.45 -6.65
CA GLU A 50 -2.28 -4.99 -6.31
C GLU A 50 -2.95 -6.02 -5.38
N PRO A 51 -2.59 -6.05 -4.09
CA PRO A 51 -3.22 -6.96 -3.14
C PRO A 51 -4.63 -6.48 -2.81
N PRO A 52 -5.52 -7.38 -2.37
CA PRO A 52 -6.84 -7.01 -1.85
C PRO A 52 -6.72 -6.02 -0.69
N PHE A 53 -7.81 -5.29 -0.44
CA PHE A 53 -7.84 -4.28 0.61
C PHE A 53 -7.63 -4.87 2.02
N SER A 54 -8.14 -6.08 2.25
CA SER A 54 -8.05 -6.77 3.54
C SER A 54 -7.32 -8.10 3.42
N VAL A 55 -6.43 -8.38 4.36
CA VAL A 55 -5.78 -9.70 4.49
C VAL A 55 -6.78 -10.86 4.69
N ARG A 56 -8.02 -10.55 5.11
CA ARG A 56 -9.09 -11.55 5.27
C ARG A 56 -9.63 -12.04 3.92
N GLU A 57 -9.42 -11.30 2.86
CA GLU A 57 -9.85 -11.67 1.51
C GLU A 57 -8.95 -12.75 0.89
N GLY A 58 -7.73 -12.92 1.44
CA GLY A 58 -6.72 -13.82 0.89
C GLY A 58 -6.09 -13.30 -0.40
N GLU A 59 -5.32 -14.14 -1.07
CA GLU A 59 -4.71 -13.87 -2.38
C GLU A 59 -3.76 -12.65 -2.45
N PHE A 60 -3.15 -12.27 -1.34
CA PHE A 60 -2.21 -11.14 -1.29
C PHE A 60 -0.73 -11.56 -1.41
N ILE A 61 -0.41 -12.84 -1.23
CA ILE A 61 0.92 -13.38 -1.46
C ILE A 61 1.15 -13.55 -2.98
N ARG A 62 2.33 -13.18 -3.46
CA ARG A 62 2.72 -13.30 -4.88
C ARG A 62 2.76 -14.77 -5.31
N ASP A 63 2.27 -15.04 -6.51
CA ASP A 63 2.36 -16.38 -7.10
C ASP A 63 3.83 -16.74 -7.34
N GLY A 64 4.22 -17.96 -7.05
CA GLY A 64 5.60 -18.44 -7.11
C GLY A 64 6.44 -18.12 -5.86
N PHE A 65 5.92 -17.37 -4.88
CA PHE A 65 6.66 -17.08 -3.65
C PHE A 65 6.74 -18.29 -2.71
N HIS A 66 5.65 -19.03 -2.56
CA HIS A 66 5.60 -20.18 -1.67
C HIS A 66 4.90 -21.40 -2.32
N PRO A 67 5.62 -22.53 -2.51
CA PRO A 67 5.08 -23.68 -3.26
C PRO A 67 3.76 -24.22 -2.74
N GLU A 68 3.59 -24.24 -1.40
CA GLU A 68 2.36 -24.77 -0.79
C GLU A 68 1.17 -23.80 -0.98
N VAL A 69 1.38 -22.49 -1.00
CA VAL A 69 0.34 -21.51 -1.35
C VAL A 69 -0.12 -21.75 -2.78
N ASP A 70 0.82 -21.89 -3.71
CA ASP A 70 0.50 -22.13 -5.13
C ASP A 70 -0.24 -23.46 -5.33
N ARG A 71 0.17 -24.51 -4.62
CA ARG A 71 -0.49 -25.81 -4.63
C ARG A 71 -1.93 -25.72 -4.13
N LEU A 72 -2.16 -25.09 -2.98
CA LEU A 72 -3.48 -24.92 -2.38
C LEU A 72 -4.40 -24.05 -3.25
N ARG A 73 -3.88 -22.97 -3.82
CA ARG A 73 -4.63 -22.14 -4.80
C ARG A 73 -4.97 -22.93 -6.06
N GLY A 74 -4.05 -23.79 -6.52
CA GLY A 74 -4.31 -24.71 -7.64
C GLY A 74 -5.53 -25.63 -7.38
N ILE A 75 -5.68 -26.15 -6.16
CA ILE A 75 -6.84 -26.94 -5.76
C ILE A 75 -8.10 -26.07 -5.78
N LEU A 76 -8.05 -24.85 -5.24
CA LEU A 76 -9.20 -23.93 -5.18
C LEU A 76 -9.66 -23.49 -6.57
N HIS A 77 -8.74 -23.10 -7.43
CA HIS A 77 -9.06 -22.68 -8.80
C HIS A 77 -9.42 -23.89 -9.68
N GLY A 78 -8.76 -25.00 -9.49
CA GLY A 78 -9.09 -26.27 -10.15
C GLY A 78 -10.41 -26.85 -9.69
N GLY A 79 -10.86 -26.54 -8.47
CA GLY A 79 -12.14 -27.02 -7.90
C GLY A 79 -13.35 -26.70 -8.79
N LYS A 80 -13.40 -25.54 -9.43
CA LYS A 80 -14.45 -25.21 -10.41
C LYS A 80 -14.39 -26.12 -11.65
N GLY A 81 -13.20 -26.39 -12.15
CA GLY A 81 -12.98 -27.33 -13.27
C GLY A 81 -13.33 -28.78 -12.88
N LEU A 82 -12.95 -29.17 -11.66
CA LEU A 82 -13.29 -30.49 -11.11
C LEU A 82 -14.81 -30.66 -10.94
N MET A 83 -15.51 -29.61 -10.49
CA MET A 83 -16.99 -29.63 -10.42
C MET A 83 -17.64 -29.77 -11.80
N THR A 84 -17.15 -29.05 -12.79
CA THR A 84 -17.62 -29.17 -14.19
C THR A 84 -17.35 -30.54 -14.77
N SER A 85 -16.17 -31.08 -14.50
CA SER A 85 -15.79 -32.45 -14.92
C SER A 85 -16.66 -33.51 -14.23
N MET A 86 -16.90 -33.35 -12.91
CA MET A 86 -17.78 -34.25 -12.15
C MET A 86 -19.22 -34.16 -12.66
N GLU A 87 -19.73 -32.97 -12.96
CA GLU A 87 -21.06 -32.80 -13.58
C GLU A 87 -21.17 -33.54 -14.91
N ALA A 88 -20.14 -33.45 -15.76
CA ALA A 88 -20.11 -34.18 -17.03
C ALA A 88 -20.07 -35.70 -16.83
N GLN A 89 -19.25 -36.19 -15.91
CA GLN A 89 -19.18 -37.63 -15.55
C GLN A 89 -20.49 -38.16 -14.99
N GLU A 90 -21.13 -37.42 -14.09
CA GLU A 90 -22.40 -37.82 -13.53
C GLU A 90 -23.56 -37.82 -14.55
N LYS A 91 -23.54 -36.88 -15.52
CA LYS A 91 -24.48 -36.90 -16.66
C LYS A 91 -24.28 -38.14 -17.55
N GLU A 92 -23.05 -38.53 -17.79
CA GLU A 92 -22.71 -39.72 -18.59
C GLU A 92 -23.11 -40.99 -17.85
N LYS A 93 -22.77 -41.14 -16.57
CA LYS A 93 -23.11 -42.28 -15.73
C LYS A 93 -24.63 -42.49 -15.57
N THR A 94 -25.39 -41.43 -15.36
CA THR A 94 -26.81 -41.49 -15.07
C THR A 94 -27.71 -41.35 -16.29
N GLY A 95 -27.19 -40.86 -17.40
CA GLY A 95 -27.99 -40.50 -18.58
C GLY A 95 -28.86 -39.25 -18.40
N ILE A 96 -28.78 -38.56 -17.26
CA ILE A 96 -29.63 -37.42 -16.90
C ILE A 96 -28.99 -36.13 -17.47
N ARG A 97 -29.43 -35.73 -18.63
CA ARG A 97 -28.84 -34.54 -19.33
C ARG A 97 -29.09 -33.21 -18.60
N THR A 98 -30.12 -33.11 -17.79
CA THR A 98 -30.51 -31.91 -17.04
C THR A 98 -29.83 -31.79 -15.68
N LEU A 99 -29.05 -32.80 -15.27
CA LEU A 99 -28.29 -32.79 -14.04
C LEU A 99 -27.36 -31.58 -13.96
N LYS A 100 -27.35 -30.89 -12.81
CA LYS A 100 -26.45 -29.78 -12.55
C LYS A 100 -25.85 -29.92 -11.15
N ILE A 101 -24.58 -29.57 -11.01
CA ILE A 101 -23.96 -29.40 -9.70
C ILE A 101 -24.07 -27.93 -9.30
N GLY A 102 -24.62 -27.65 -8.14
CA GLY A 102 -24.79 -26.32 -7.57
C GLY A 102 -24.23 -26.21 -6.16
N TYR A 103 -24.09 -24.98 -5.68
CA TYR A 103 -23.66 -24.69 -4.30
C TYR A 103 -24.73 -23.87 -3.56
N ASN A 104 -24.98 -24.23 -2.31
CA ASN A 104 -25.84 -23.48 -1.41
C ASN A 104 -25.13 -23.27 -0.07
N LYS A 105 -25.13 -22.06 0.48
CA LYS A 105 -24.46 -21.72 1.75
C LYS A 105 -24.92 -22.56 2.95
N VAL A 106 -26.14 -23.10 2.91
CA VAL A 106 -26.70 -23.88 4.02
C VAL A 106 -26.41 -25.39 3.90
N PHE A 107 -26.43 -25.91 2.66
CA PHE A 107 -26.33 -27.34 2.40
C PHE A 107 -25.05 -27.79 1.71
N GLY A 108 -24.19 -26.83 1.34
CA GLY A 108 -22.97 -27.07 0.57
C GLY A 108 -23.23 -27.37 -0.90
N TYR A 109 -22.40 -28.21 -1.50
CA TYR A 109 -22.57 -28.65 -2.88
C TYR A 109 -23.66 -29.71 -2.99
N TYR A 110 -24.43 -29.65 -4.09
CA TYR A 110 -25.53 -30.59 -4.36
C TYR A 110 -25.65 -30.87 -5.86
N ILE A 111 -26.24 -32.01 -6.16
CA ILE A 111 -26.64 -32.40 -7.52
C ILE A 111 -28.14 -32.13 -7.62
N GLU A 112 -28.55 -31.29 -8.58
CA GLU A 112 -29.96 -30.99 -8.85
C GLU A 112 -30.44 -31.80 -10.06
N VAL A 113 -31.54 -32.53 -9.87
CA VAL A 113 -32.19 -33.33 -10.90
C VAL A 113 -33.64 -32.89 -11.01
N SER A 114 -34.10 -32.62 -12.25
CA SER A 114 -35.49 -32.25 -12.49
C SER A 114 -36.45 -33.42 -12.25
N ASN A 115 -37.68 -33.12 -11.86
CA ASN A 115 -38.72 -34.14 -11.56
C ASN A 115 -38.94 -35.15 -12.67
N SER A 116 -38.69 -34.77 -13.94
CA SER A 116 -38.84 -35.66 -15.11
C SER A 116 -37.84 -36.81 -15.15
N PHE A 117 -36.75 -36.75 -14.36
CA PHE A 117 -35.69 -37.77 -14.35
C PHE A 117 -35.46 -38.38 -12.97
N LYS A 118 -36.34 -38.15 -12.00
CA LYS A 118 -36.14 -38.62 -10.63
C LYS A 118 -36.07 -40.16 -10.52
N ASP A 119 -36.76 -40.86 -11.40
CA ASP A 119 -36.78 -42.36 -11.42
C ASP A 119 -35.49 -42.95 -12.03
N GLN A 120 -34.62 -42.11 -12.61
CA GLN A 120 -33.30 -42.50 -13.15
C GLN A 120 -32.15 -42.19 -12.19
N VAL A 121 -32.47 -41.62 -11.01
CA VAL A 121 -31.45 -41.28 -10.00
C VAL A 121 -30.97 -42.59 -9.36
N PRO A 122 -29.64 -42.84 -9.30
CA PRO A 122 -29.07 -44.01 -8.67
C PRO A 122 -29.38 -44.07 -7.16
N ASP A 123 -29.53 -45.26 -6.60
CA ASP A 123 -29.74 -45.50 -5.16
C ASP A 123 -28.58 -44.98 -4.27
N THR A 124 -27.42 -44.76 -4.89
CA THR A 124 -26.24 -44.17 -4.22
C THR A 124 -26.39 -42.68 -3.91
N TYR A 125 -27.35 -41.99 -4.53
CA TYR A 125 -27.63 -40.61 -4.28
C TYR A 125 -28.46 -40.40 -3.02
N ILE A 126 -27.99 -39.61 -2.12
CA ILE A 126 -28.70 -39.30 -0.87
C ILE A 126 -29.50 -38.00 -1.10
N ARG A 127 -30.85 -38.13 -1.04
CA ARG A 127 -31.74 -36.97 -1.19
C ARG A 127 -31.59 -36.03 0.01
N LYS A 128 -31.39 -34.73 -0.29
CA LYS A 128 -31.27 -33.66 0.71
C LYS A 128 -32.44 -32.70 0.75
N GLN A 129 -33.00 -32.38 -0.42
CA GLN A 129 -34.07 -31.39 -0.51
C GLN A 129 -34.97 -31.69 -1.71
N THR A 130 -36.29 -31.54 -1.51
CA THR A 130 -37.31 -31.57 -2.56
C THR A 130 -37.68 -30.13 -2.90
N LEU A 131 -37.67 -29.80 -4.18
CA LEU A 131 -38.08 -28.51 -4.76
C LEU A 131 -39.34 -28.69 -5.60
N VAL A 132 -39.99 -27.60 -5.98
CA VAL A 132 -41.17 -27.60 -6.85
C VAL A 132 -40.88 -28.30 -8.19
N ASN A 133 -39.70 -28.05 -8.78
CA ASN A 133 -39.33 -28.48 -10.13
C ASN A 133 -38.25 -29.57 -10.17
N GLY A 134 -37.79 -30.07 -9.02
CA GLY A 134 -36.69 -31.05 -8.95
C GLY A 134 -36.35 -31.48 -7.53
N GLU A 135 -35.36 -32.32 -7.42
CA GLU A 135 -34.80 -32.77 -6.16
C GLU A 135 -33.30 -32.54 -6.13
N ARG A 136 -32.78 -32.30 -4.91
CA ARG A 136 -31.35 -32.12 -4.64
C ARG A 136 -30.77 -33.30 -3.91
N TYR A 137 -29.66 -33.77 -4.42
CA TYR A 137 -28.97 -34.95 -3.91
C TYR A 137 -27.53 -34.63 -3.57
N ILE A 138 -26.91 -35.49 -2.79
CA ILE A 138 -25.46 -35.51 -2.56
C ILE A 138 -24.93 -36.93 -2.78
N THR A 139 -23.67 -37.02 -3.17
CA THR A 139 -22.90 -38.27 -3.24
C THR A 139 -21.71 -38.19 -2.29
N GLN A 140 -21.13 -39.34 -1.95
CA GLN A 140 -19.94 -39.39 -1.10
C GLN A 140 -18.74 -38.71 -1.81
N GLU A 141 -18.64 -38.86 -3.14
CA GLU A 141 -17.59 -38.22 -3.97
C GLU A 141 -17.71 -36.71 -3.91
N LEU A 142 -18.93 -36.16 -4.04
CA LEU A 142 -19.16 -34.71 -3.95
C LEU A 142 -18.84 -34.16 -2.55
N LYS A 143 -19.12 -34.88 -1.49
CA LYS A 143 -18.74 -34.50 -0.11
C LYS A 143 -17.24 -34.49 0.09
N ASN A 144 -16.53 -35.49 -0.43
CA ASN A 144 -15.08 -35.55 -0.32
C ASN A 144 -14.44 -34.36 -1.03
N LEU A 145 -14.89 -34.07 -2.25
CA LEU A 145 -14.39 -32.89 -3.01
C LEU A 145 -14.69 -31.55 -2.31
N GLU A 146 -15.89 -31.44 -1.70
CA GLU A 146 -16.24 -30.28 -0.88
C GLU A 146 -15.30 -30.12 0.33
N SER A 147 -15.04 -31.20 1.05
CA SER A 147 -14.13 -31.21 2.19
C SER A 147 -12.71 -30.79 1.79
N ASP A 148 -12.22 -31.30 0.66
CA ASP A 148 -10.90 -30.96 0.14
C ASP A 148 -10.80 -29.47 -0.22
N ILE A 149 -11.81 -28.90 -0.88
CA ILE A 149 -11.87 -27.48 -1.23
C ILE A 149 -11.93 -26.59 0.03
N LEU A 150 -12.80 -26.90 0.99
CA LEU A 150 -12.94 -26.16 2.23
C LEU A 150 -11.63 -26.19 3.05
N THR A 151 -11.04 -27.39 3.18
CA THR A 151 -9.76 -27.55 3.89
C THR A 151 -8.64 -26.77 3.21
N ALA A 152 -8.58 -26.77 1.86
CA ALA A 152 -7.60 -25.99 1.13
C ALA A 152 -7.79 -24.49 1.32
N SER A 153 -9.04 -24.00 1.37
CA SER A 153 -9.37 -22.59 1.62
C SER A 153 -8.87 -22.12 2.99
N ASP A 154 -9.17 -22.87 4.02
CA ASP A 154 -8.75 -22.53 5.39
C ASP A 154 -7.22 -22.57 5.52
N ARG A 155 -6.59 -23.59 4.93
CA ARG A 155 -5.13 -23.75 4.99
C ARG A 155 -4.39 -22.66 4.21
N VAL A 156 -4.85 -22.28 3.01
CA VAL A 156 -4.20 -21.20 2.25
C VAL A 156 -4.33 -19.87 2.97
N SER A 157 -5.49 -19.56 3.54
CA SER A 157 -5.71 -18.33 4.30
C SER A 157 -4.80 -18.25 5.53
N ALA A 158 -4.68 -19.34 6.27
CA ALA A 158 -3.80 -19.41 7.44
C ALA A 158 -2.33 -19.24 7.05
N LEU A 159 -1.88 -19.93 6.00
CA LEU A 159 -0.49 -19.87 5.53
C LEU A 159 -0.12 -18.48 4.98
N GLU A 160 -1.01 -17.87 4.19
CA GLU A 160 -0.80 -16.50 3.71
C GLU A 160 -0.70 -15.50 4.87
N TYR A 161 -1.54 -15.64 5.89
CA TYR A 161 -1.47 -14.80 7.08
C TYR A 161 -0.18 -14.98 7.87
N GLU A 162 0.34 -16.21 7.97
CA GLU A 162 1.64 -16.50 8.58
C GLU A 162 2.76 -15.80 7.82
N LEU A 163 2.85 -15.99 6.51
CA LEU A 163 3.85 -15.36 5.65
C LEU A 163 3.80 -13.82 5.70
N PHE A 164 2.59 -13.26 5.79
CA PHE A 164 2.41 -11.81 5.97
C PHE A 164 2.92 -11.34 7.34
N THR A 165 2.67 -12.12 8.37
CA THR A 165 3.11 -11.81 9.74
C THR A 165 4.63 -11.86 9.85
N ASP A 166 5.27 -12.82 9.19
CA ASP A 166 6.73 -12.94 9.11
C ASP A 166 7.34 -11.71 8.40
N LEU A 167 6.81 -11.35 7.23
CA LEU A 167 7.23 -10.14 6.52
C LEU A 167 7.06 -8.89 7.40
N ARG A 168 5.93 -8.75 8.09
CA ARG A 168 5.66 -7.62 8.99
C ARG A 168 6.69 -7.55 10.12
N THR A 169 7.02 -8.69 10.71
CA THR A 169 7.99 -8.79 11.81
C THR A 169 9.40 -8.46 11.33
N GLU A 170 9.79 -8.94 10.16
CA GLU A 170 11.06 -8.62 9.51
C GLU A 170 11.19 -7.10 9.27
N LEU A 171 10.17 -6.48 8.69
CA LEU A 171 10.14 -5.02 8.45
C LEU A 171 10.13 -4.22 9.76
N ALA A 172 9.44 -4.68 10.79
CA ALA A 172 9.44 -4.05 12.10
C ALA A 172 10.84 -4.04 12.74
N GLY A 173 11.64 -5.08 12.51
CA GLY A 173 13.05 -5.11 12.92
C GLY A 173 13.95 -4.11 12.21
N GLN A 174 13.50 -3.55 11.07
CA GLN A 174 14.23 -2.57 10.25
C GLN A 174 13.69 -1.13 10.40
N VAL A 175 12.80 -0.89 11.36
CA VAL A 175 12.10 0.40 11.49
C VAL A 175 13.07 1.58 11.66
N SER A 176 14.19 1.39 12.36
CA SER A 176 15.19 2.46 12.55
C SER A 176 15.82 2.92 11.24
N ARG A 177 16.12 1.99 10.29
CA ARG A 177 16.62 2.32 8.94
C ARG A 177 15.59 3.09 8.15
N ILE A 178 14.33 2.63 8.21
CA ILE A 178 13.20 3.26 7.51
C ILE A 178 13.00 4.68 8.02
N GLN A 179 13.00 4.88 9.35
CA GLN A 179 12.84 6.19 9.98
C GLN A 179 13.99 7.14 9.67
N ALA A 180 15.23 6.65 9.65
CA ALA A 180 16.39 7.47 9.30
C ALA A 180 16.28 8.00 7.86
N SER A 181 15.94 7.14 6.90
CA SER A 181 15.73 7.56 5.51
C SER A 181 14.52 8.50 5.36
N ALA A 182 13.43 8.23 6.07
CA ALA A 182 12.25 9.12 6.06
C ALA A 182 12.58 10.50 6.62
N SER A 183 13.38 10.59 7.70
CA SER A 183 13.82 11.87 8.27
C SER A 183 14.73 12.64 7.31
N ALA A 184 15.64 11.94 6.61
CA ALA A 184 16.49 12.58 5.61
C ALA A 184 15.68 13.15 4.43
N VAL A 185 14.66 12.42 3.97
CA VAL A 185 13.75 12.89 2.91
C VAL A 185 12.91 14.08 3.39
N ALA A 186 12.39 14.05 4.61
CA ALA A 186 11.59 15.14 5.18
C ALA A 186 12.42 16.44 5.31
N GLU A 187 13.68 16.32 5.74
CA GLU A 187 14.58 17.48 5.79
C GLU A 187 14.88 18.02 4.38
N LEU A 188 15.17 17.13 3.44
CA LEU A 188 15.42 17.53 2.04
C LEU A 188 14.22 18.26 1.44
N ASP A 189 13.00 17.76 1.66
CA ASP A 189 11.75 18.39 1.20
C ASP A 189 11.60 19.81 1.78
N SER A 190 11.88 19.95 3.09
CA SER A 190 11.85 21.26 3.76
C SER A 190 12.87 22.22 3.16
N LEU A 191 14.10 21.77 2.93
CA LEU A 191 15.15 22.60 2.31
C LEU A 191 14.79 22.99 0.88
N CYS A 192 14.24 22.07 0.09
CA CYS A 192 13.78 22.36 -1.27
C CYS A 192 12.63 23.38 -1.27
N SER A 193 11.67 23.25 -0.36
CA SER A 193 10.57 24.19 -0.21
C SER A 193 11.06 25.59 0.15
N LEU A 194 11.95 25.69 1.13
CA LEU A 194 12.56 26.98 1.54
C LEU A 194 13.36 27.60 0.39
N ALA A 195 14.16 26.82 -0.33
CA ALA A 195 14.93 27.30 -1.47
C ALA A 195 14.03 27.80 -2.61
N SER A 196 12.95 27.07 -2.91
CA SER A 196 11.98 27.46 -3.92
C SER A 196 11.30 28.79 -3.58
N VAL A 197 10.91 28.96 -2.31
CA VAL A 197 10.32 30.21 -1.80
C VAL A 197 11.34 31.35 -1.90
N ALA A 198 12.60 31.12 -1.48
CA ALA A 198 13.64 32.13 -1.53
C ALA A 198 13.91 32.60 -2.97
N VAL A 199 14.04 31.67 -3.91
CA VAL A 199 14.26 32.03 -5.33
C VAL A 199 13.06 32.77 -5.91
N SER A 200 11.84 32.28 -5.67
CA SER A 200 10.62 32.88 -6.22
C SER A 200 10.35 34.30 -5.71
N ASN A 201 10.84 34.63 -4.52
CA ASN A 201 10.61 35.94 -3.91
C ASN A 201 11.87 36.82 -3.87
N GLY A 202 12.99 36.39 -4.48
CA GLY A 202 14.23 37.13 -4.50
C GLY A 202 14.82 37.36 -3.12
N TYR A 203 14.74 36.36 -2.23
CA TYR A 203 15.34 36.43 -0.90
C TYR A 203 16.84 36.13 -0.97
N CYS A 204 17.62 36.80 -0.13
CA CYS A 204 19.05 36.56 0.01
C CYS A 204 19.34 35.72 1.26
N ARG A 205 20.53 35.11 1.28
CA ARG A 205 21.01 34.39 2.45
C ARG A 205 21.56 35.39 3.48
N PRO A 206 21.01 35.45 4.71
CA PRO A 206 21.56 36.30 5.75
C PRO A 206 22.88 35.73 6.30
N THR A 207 23.73 36.62 6.80
CA THR A 207 24.85 36.25 7.67
C THR A 207 24.33 36.19 9.10
N VAL A 208 24.57 35.07 9.79
CA VAL A 208 24.19 34.89 11.18
C VAL A 208 25.43 34.62 12.00
N ASP A 209 25.69 35.50 12.97
CA ASP A 209 26.85 35.45 13.85
C ASP A 209 26.48 35.88 15.29
N ASP A 210 27.45 35.88 16.19
CA ASP A 210 27.28 36.25 17.61
C ASP A 210 27.64 37.70 17.89
N SER A 211 27.69 38.59 16.87
CA SER A 211 28.11 39.98 17.00
C SER A 211 27.12 40.82 17.83
N GLY A 212 25.87 40.38 17.98
CA GLY A 212 24.81 41.16 18.63
C GLY A 212 24.33 42.34 17.80
N VAL A 213 24.69 42.38 16.50
CA VAL A 213 24.28 43.41 15.54
C VAL A 213 23.14 42.90 14.68
N LEU A 214 22.11 43.72 14.46
CA LEU A 214 21.08 43.53 13.46
C LEU A 214 21.26 44.59 12.38
N GLU A 215 21.65 44.16 11.19
CA GLU A 215 21.88 45.03 10.02
C GLU A 215 21.08 44.51 8.84
N ILE A 216 20.14 45.31 8.36
CA ILE A 216 19.26 44.95 7.25
C ILE A 216 19.36 46.10 6.22
N HIS A 217 19.80 45.80 5.03
CA HIS A 217 19.78 46.70 3.89
C HIS A 217 18.60 46.39 2.98
N ASP A 218 17.91 47.43 2.50
CA ASP A 218 16.73 47.31 1.64
C ASP A 218 15.69 46.29 2.18
N GLY A 219 15.42 46.35 3.47
CA GLY A 219 14.50 45.43 4.16
C GLY A 219 13.09 45.51 3.59
N ARG A 220 12.55 44.34 3.19
CA ARG A 220 11.21 44.22 2.63
C ARG A 220 10.30 43.39 3.57
N HIS A 221 9.02 43.65 3.48
CA HIS A 221 8.02 42.87 4.29
C HIS A 221 7.35 41.79 3.43
N PRO A 222 7.71 40.53 3.59
CA PRO A 222 7.27 39.46 2.67
C PRO A 222 5.75 39.28 2.62
N VAL A 223 5.05 39.52 3.72
CA VAL A 223 3.57 39.41 3.76
C VAL A 223 2.93 40.59 3.04
N VAL A 224 3.41 41.83 3.27
CA VAL A 224 2.86 43.03 2.62
C VAL A 224 3.04 42.96 1.10
N GLU A 225 4.21 42.52 0.62
CA GLU A 225 4.45 42.33 -0.81
C GLU A 225 3.48 41.32 -1.44
N LYS A 226 3.15 40.24 -0.72
CA LYS A 226 2.19 39.26 -1.20
C LYS A 226 0.74 39.72 -1.16
N MET A 227 0.38 40.51 -0.16
CA MET A 227 -1.00 41.00 0.02
C MET A 227 -1.33 42.19 -0.88
N ARG A 228 -0.31 42.93 -1.37
CA ARG A 228 -0.46 44.12 -2.20
C ARG A 228 0.40 44.04 -3.45
N PRO A 229 0.14 43.12 -4.38
CA PRO A 229 0.96 42.93 -5.57
C PRO A 229 0.95 44.14 -6.52
N ASP A 230 -0.08 44.97 -6.43
CA ASP A 230 -0.24 46.18 -7.26
C ASP A 230 0.46 47.43 -6.70
N ALA A 231 1.06 47.36 -5.52
CA ALA A 231 1.75 48.46 -4.87
C ALA A 231 3.24 48.15 -4.70
N LEU A 232 4.09 49.05 -5.15
CA LEU A 232 5.52 48.98 -4.91
C LEU A 232 5.78 49.10 -3.39
N PHE A 233 6.43 48.07 -2.83
CA PHE A 233 6.93 48.16 -1.47
C PHE A 233 8.20 49.02 -1.44
N VAL A 234 8.23 50.00 -0.56
CA VAL A 234 9.42 50.83 -0.36
C VAL A 234 10.29 50.16 0.70
N PRO A 235 11.49 49.66 0.33
CA PRO A 235 12.37 49.00 1.28
C PRO A 235 12.95 50.01 2.29
N ASN A 236 13.37 49.54 3.46
CA ASN A 236 13.95 50.36 4.50
C ASN A 236 15.16 49.66 5.11
N ASP A 237 16.19 50.45 5.42
CA ASP A 237 17.35 50.02 6.15
C ASP A 237 17.05 49.98 7.65
N THR A 238 17.59 49.01 8.34
CA THR A 238 17.48 48.87 9.80
C THR A 238 18.82 48.47 10.38
N TYR A 239 19.28 49.23 11.36
CA TYR A 239 20.49 48.92 12.11
C TYR A 239 20.21 48.99 13.61
N MET A 240 20.64 47.97 14.36
CA MET A 240 20.66 47.94 15.82
C MET A 240 21.94 47.27 16.31
N GLY A 241 22.63 47.89 17.26
CA GLY A 241 23.88 47.38 17.80
C GLY A 241 24.34 48.17 19.04
N GLU A 242 25.49 47.76 19.58
CA GLU A 242 25.96 48.38 20.85
C GLU A 242 26.30 49.87 20.71
N LYS A 243 26.75 50.31 19.55
CA LYS A 243 27.18 51.68 19.32
C LYS A 243 26.05 52.63 18.97
N GLU A 244 25.02 52.16 18.27
CA GLU A 244 23.93 53.01 17.75
C GLU A 244 22.61 52.79 18.47
N GLY A 245 22.61 51.96 19.53
CA GLY A 245 21.46 51.70 20.38
C GLY A 245 20.85 50.30 20.16
N ARG A 246 20.37 49.73 21.24
CA ARG A 246 19.74 48.39 21.26
C ARG A 246 18.21 48.43 21.14
N ALA A 247 17.66 49.65 20.99
CA ALA A 247 16.21 49.84 20.88
C ALA A 247 15.91 50.96 19.91
N ALA A 248 14.93 50.73 19.05
CA ALA A 248 14.39 51.72 18.14
C ALA A 248 13.01 52.16 18.62
N ILE A 249 12.79 53.48 18.76
CA ILE A 249 11.47 54.05 19.01
C ILE A 249 10.88 54.43 17.65
N ILE A 250 9.85 53.73 17.27
CA ILE A 250 9.19 53.99 15.97
C ILE A 250 7.96 54.85 16.26
N THR A 251 7.96 56.05 15.69
CA THR A 251 6.84 57.00 15.69
C THR A 251 6.31 57.10 14.26
N GLY A 252 5.04 57.02 14.09
CA GLY A 252 4.40 57.15 12.80
C GLY A 252 3.10 57.91 12.86
N PRO A 253 2.53 58.35 11.74
CA PRO A 253 1.21 58.95 11.75
C PRO A 253 0.22 57.91 12.26
N ASN A 254 -0.36 58.22 13.42
CA ASN A 254 -1.52 57.46 13.92
C ASN A 254 -2.73 57.77 13.00
N MET A 255 -2.70 57.13 11.83
CA MET A 255 -3.88 57.08 10.95
C MET A 255 -4.71 55.90 11.46
N ALA A 256 -5.55 56.20 12.47
CA ALA A 256 -6.66 55.33 12.78
C ALA A 256 -7.71 55.38 11.69
#